data_1b9c98ea468313ee391b2f51bbb03c8e
#
_entry.id   1b9c98ea468313ee391b2f51bbb03c8e
#
_cell.length_a   1.000
_cell.length_b   1.000
_cell.length_c   1.000
_cell.angle_alpha   90.00
_cell.angle_beta   90.00
_cell.angle_gamma   90.00
#
_symmetry.space_group_name_H-M   'P 1'
#
loop_
_entity.id
_entity.type
_entity.pdbx_description
1 polymer ?
#
loop_
_entity_poly.entity_id
_entity_poly.type
_entity_poly.pdbx_seq_one_letter_code
_entity_poly.pdbx_strand_id
1 'polypeptide(L)'
;MKLYTFTQLTAISAALLSSTSFAASNDALLELLVQKGVLTQDEATSVAAELEEQDQGFSISAKGKETVKLRFNGRLQGQYDSLAGSVNGSDTPTTNHFYFRRLFFGVKANLDNGFYAESVFDVAGEDFAFEKASFGYKFDDKLNAQFGFQKVPFGFEETSSSSKLPTIERSAANRFFADQIDFSARHTGIHAQGDLGAGFSYAVSLVNGAQGEGTKLWGDSESDNALAYFGRLQWESDGLTVGVDAGANSNSDDKVGGDDVVAYTGYVNYKFEGLNLLGEYFHGDLGDFGDVDGYALRASYKMGKFEPVFRYSHLEADDFDIDVDELIRRASSGTDALATSANAGNEIDSFYFGANYYYSKAVTFMAGYEMADAEDDAGTDVEVDGFRARVQLLW
;
A
#
# COMPACT_ATOMS: atom_id res chain seq x y z
N MET A 1 -22.03 24.30 -27.58
CA MET A 1 -22.47 23.69 -26.31
C MET A 1 -23.57 22.69 -26.66
N LYS A 2 -23.20 21.40 -26.84
CA LYS A 2 -24.18 20.33 -27.14
C LYS A 2 -24.28 19.45 -25.91
N LEU A 3 -25.46 19.43 -25.30
CA LEU A 3 -25.83 18.49 -24.24
C LEU A 3 -25.77 17.06 -24.81
N TYR A 4 -24.90 16.24 -24.28
CA TYR A 4 -24.98 14.79 -24.44
C TYR A 4 -25.89 14.23 -23.36
N THR A 5 -26.92 13.56 -23.79
CA THR A 5 -28.03 13.09 -22.98
C THR A 5 -27.66 11.89 -22.11
N PHE A 6 -28.19 11.86 -20.92
CA PHE A 6 -28.08 10.94 -19.77
C PHE A 6 -28.47 9.47 -20.05
N THR A 7 -28.64 9.06 -21.29
CA THR A 7 -29.19 7.74 -21.68
C THR A 7 -28.13 6.65 -21.84
N GLN A 8 -26.83 6.92 -21.69
CA GLN A 8 -25.79 5.89 -21.81
C GLN A 8 -25.29 5.32 -20.45
N LEU A 9 -25.68 5.94 -19.33
CA LEU A 9 -25.30 5.42 -17.99
C LEU A 9 -26.18 4.24 -17.52
N THR A 10 -27.38 4.07 -18.08
CA THR A 10 -28.30 3.00 -17.68
C THR A 10 -27.98 1.64 -18.27
N ALA A 11 -27.16 1.55 -19.32
CA ALA A 11 -26.73 0.28 -19.90
C ALA A 11 -25.60 -0.42 -19.12
N ILE A 12 -24.82 0.36 -18.33
CA ILE A 12 -23.72 -0.19 -17.51
C ILE A 12 -24.26 -0.80 -16.21
N SER A 13 -25.37 -0.28 -15.70
CA SER A 13 -25.98 -0.76 -14.44
C SER A 13 -26.69 -2.11 -14.58
N ALA A 14 -27.12 -2.51 -15.77
CA ALA A 14 -27.80 -3.78 -16.00
C ALA A 14 -26.83 -4.97 -16.21
N ALA A 15 -25.56 -4.70 -16.57
CA ALA A 15 -24.53 -5.74 -16.72
C ALA A 15 -23.91 -6.16 -15.39
N LEU A 16 -24.08 -5.37 -14.31
CA LEU A 16 -23.52 -5.63 -12.98
C LEU A 16 -24.33 -6.67 -12.16
N LEU A 17 -25.51 -7.06 -12.62
CA LEU A 17 -26.40 -7.97 -11.88
C LEU A 17 -26.30 -9.45 -12.31
N SER A 18 -25.48 -9.81 -13.31
CA SER A 18 -25.38 -11.18 -13.81
C SER A 18 -24.12 -11.96 -13.39
N SER A 19 -23.26 -11.39 -12.52
CA SER A 19 -21.98 -12.02 -12.16
C SER A 19 -22.03 -13.02 -10.97
N THR A 20 -23.21 -13.34 -10.45
CA THR A 20 -23.35 -14.26 -9.30
C THR A 20 -23.30 -15.77 -9.68
N SER A 21 -23.20 -16.13 -10.93
CA SER A 21 -23.32 -17.53 -11.36
C SER A 21 -21.98 -18.26 -11.60
N PHE A 22 -20.82 -17.58 -11.63
CA PHE A 22 -19.52 -18.22 -11.89
C PHE A 22 -18.79 -18.69 -10.63
N ALA A 23 -18.88 -17.97 -9.51
CA ALA A 23 -18.26 -18.38 -8.25
C ALA A 23 -18.86 -19.68 -7.69
N ALA A 24 -20.17 -19.90 -7.86
CA ALA A 24 -20.86 -21.13 -7.43
C ALA A 24 -20.40 -22.40 -8.16
N SER A 25 -19.77 -22.28 -9.33
CA SER A 25 -19.33 -23.42 -10.15
C SER A 25 -17.96 -23.96 -9.70
N ASN A 26 -17.06 -23.12 -9.21
CA ASN A 26 -15.71 -23.53 -8.79
C ASN A 26 -15.74 -24.21 -7.41
N ASP A 27 -16.51 -23.71 -6.47
CA ASP A 27 -16.67 -24.33 -5.15
C ASP A 27 -17.29 -25.73 -5.27
N ALA A 28 -18.33 -25.89 -6.10
CA ALA A 28 -18.95 -27.18 -6.34
C ALA A 28 -18.01 -28.18 -7.05
N LEU A 29 -17.12 -27.69 -7.93
CA LEU A 29 -16.11 -28.52 -8.58
C LEU A 29 -15.03 -28.95 -7.58
N LEU A 30 -14.54 -28.06 -6.74
CA LEU A 30 -13.54 -28.36 -5.71
C LEU A 30 -14.11 -29.35 -4.66
N GLU A 31 -15.34 -29.17 -4.21
CA GLU A 31 -16.03 -30.13 -3.32
C GLU A 31 -16.15 -31.51 -3.99
N LEU A 32 -16.49 -31.55 -5.27
CA LEU A 32 -16.58 -32.82 -6.03
C LEU A 32 -15.21 -33.53 -6.14
N LEU A 33 -14.13 -32.77 -6.35
CA LEU A 33 -12.76 -33.30 -6.42
C LEU A 33 -12.30 -33.85 -5.07
N VAL A 34 -12.62 -33.21 -3.98
CA VAL A 34 -12.38 -33.70 -2.61
C VAL A 34 -13.19 -34.97 -2.37
N GLN A 35 -14.48 -34.96 -2.71
CA GLN A 35 -15.35 -36.12 -2.54
C GLN A 35 -14.90 -37.34 -3.36
N LYS A 36 -14.26 -37.09 -4.52
CA LYS A 36 -13.66 -38.14 -5.38
C LYS A 36 -12.27 -38.59 -4.93
N GLY A 37 -11.70 -37.96 -3.89
CA GLY A 37 -10.36 -38.28 -3.39
C GLY A 37 -9.23 -37.86 -4.34
N VAL A 38 -9.50 -36.92 -5.25
CA VAL A 38 -8.50 -36.36 -6.19
C VAL A 38 -7.70 -35.25 -5.52
N LEU A 39 -8.33 -34.49 -4.62
CA LEU A 39 -7.70 -33.47 -3.79
C LEU A 39 -7.99 -33.75 -2.31
N THR A 40 -7.06 -33.39 -1.45
CA THR A 40 -7.31 -33.27 -0.01
C THR A 40 -8.10 -31.99 0.29
N GLN A 41 -8.69 -31.90 1.47
CA GLN A 41 -9.39 -30.68 1.90
C GLN A 41 -8.45 -29.46 1.93
N ASP A 42 -7.19 -29.66 2.34
CA ASP A 42 -6.18 -28.59 2.42
C ASP A 42 -5.74 -28.13 1.02
N GLU A 43 -5.54 -29.07 0.09
CA GLU A 43 -5.24 -28.73 -1.31
C GLU A 43 -6.41 -28.01 -1.98
N ALA A 44 -7.65 -28.43 -1.73
CA ALA A 44 -8.83 -27.73 -2.25
C ALA A 44 -8.96 -26.34 -1.67
N THR A 45 -8.64 -26.14 -0.40
CA THR A 45 -8.63 -24.81 0.25
C THR A 45 -7.54 -23.91 -0.34
N SER A 46 -6.35 -24.47 -0.61
CA SER A 46 -5.26 -23.72 -1.25
C SER A 46 -5.60 -23.32 -2.69
N VAL A 47 -6.17 -24.25 -3.48
CA VAL A 47 -6.64 -23.96 -4.84
C VAL A 47 -7.79 -22.97 -4.84
N ALA A 48 -8.72 -23.06 -3.87
CA ALA A 48 -9.79 -22.08 -3.73
C ALA A 48 -9.24 -20.68 -3.43
N ALA A 49 -8.23 -20.57 -2.55
CA ALA A 49 -7.58 -19.31 -2.23
C ALA A 49 -6.84 -18.72 -3.46
N GLU A 50 -6.16 -19.56 -4.25
CA GLU A 50 -5.51 -19.14 -5.50
C GLU A 50 -6.53 -18.69 -6.56
N LEU A 51 -7.64 -19.43 -6.71
CA LEU A 51 -8.73 -19.09 -7.62
C LEU A 51 -9.44 -17.79 -7.15
N GLU A 52 -9.62 -17.60 -5.86
CA GLU A 52 -10.19 -16.37 -5.29
C GLU A 52 -9.27 -15.15 -5.48
N GLU A 53 -7.97 -15.33 -5.40
CA GLU A 53 -6.99 -14.29 -5.72
C GLU A 53 -7.01 -13.93 -7.22
N GLN A 54 -7.31 -14.91 -8.08
CA GLN A 54 -7.47 -14.73 -9.53
C GLN A 54 -8.83 -14.15 -9.94
N ASP A 55 -9.88 -14.32 -9.13
CA ASP A 55 -11.28 -14.03 -9.51
C ASP A 55 -11.87 -12.77 -8.85
N GLN A 56 -11.03 -11.90 -8.29
CA GLN A 56 -11.48 -10.59 -7.81
C GLN A 56 -11.62 -9.61 -8.97
N GLY A 57 -12.76 -9.62 -9.65
CA GLY A 57 -13.09 -8.66 -10.70
C GLY A 57 -13.92 -9.25 -11.83
N PHE A 58 -14.41 -8.34 -12.69
CA PHE A 58 -15.15 -8.68 -13.89
C PHE A 58 -14.20 -8.90 -15.06
N SER A 59 -14.28 -10.04 -15.76
CA SER A 59 -13.41 -10.37 -16.89
C SER A 59 -14.17 -10.32 -18.21
N ILE A 60 -13.62 -9.61 -19.20
CA ILE A 60 -14.08 -9.62 -20.59
C ILE A 60 -12.99 -10.22 -21.46
N SER A 61 -13.35 -11.20 -22.32
CA SER A 61 -12.44 -11.72 -23.34
C SER A 61 -12.78 -11.09 -24.68
N ALA A 62 -11.82 -10.41 -25.30
CA ALA A 62 -11.93 -9.90 -26.66
C ALA A 62 -11.19 -10.85 -27.60
N LYS A 63 -11.84 -11.27 -28.70
CA LYS A 63 -11.25 -12.13 -29.72
C LYS A 63 -10.71 -11.27 -30.87
N GLY A 64 -9.43 -11.41 -31.14
CA GLY A 64 -8.75 -10.91 -32.32
C GLY A 64 -7.82 -11.98 -32.88
N LYS A 65 -6.67 -11.60 -33.46
CA LYS A 65 -5.60 -12.55 -33.77
C LYS A 65 -4.93 -13.08 -32.47
N GLU A 66 -5.03 -12.31 -31.37
CA GLU A 66 -4.59 -12.66 -30.02
C GLU A 66 -5.76 -12.49 -29.06
N THR A 67 -5.86 -13.36 -28.06
CA THR A 67 -6.89 -13.25 -27.02
C THR A 67 -6.40 -12.31 -25.92
N VAL A 68 -7.16 -11.28 -25.63
CA VAL A 68 -6.92 -10.36 -24.51
C VAL A 68 -8.00 -10.60 -23.47
N LYS A 69 -7.57 -10.92 -22.24
CA LYS A 69 -8.46 -11.00 -21.09
C LYS A 69 -8.36 -9.70 -20.31
N LEU A 70 -9.46 -8.99 -20.20
CA LEU A 70 -9.57 -7.76 -19.38
C LEU A 70 -10.22 -8.12 -18.05
N ARG A 71 -9.60 -7.69 -16.96
CA ARG A 71 -10.14 -7.78 -15.61
C ARG A 71 -10.27 -6.38 -15.04
N PHE A 72 -11.44 -6.08 -14.48
CA PHE A 72 -11.72 -4.84 -13.76
C PHE A 72 -11.80 -5.14 -12.27
N ASN A 73 -11.21 -4.29 -11.48
CA ASN A 73 -11.27 -4.36 -10.02
C ASN A 73 -11.38 -2.95 -9.44
N GLY A 74 -11.72 -2.88 -8.18
CA GLY A 74 -11.77 -1.58 -7.53
C GLY A 74 -11.82 -1.68 -6.01
N ARG A 75 -11.66 -0.52 -5.39
CA ARG A 75 -11.70 -0.35 -3.94
C ARG A 75 -12.30 0.99 -3.59
N LEU A 76 -13.20 0.98 -2.63
CA LEU A 76 -13.70 2.18 -1.99
C LEU A 76 -13.37 2.11 -0.50
N GLN A 77 -12.77 3.17 0.04
CA GLN A 77 -12.51 3.34 1.46
C GLN A 77 -13.10 4.67 1.91
N GLY A 78 -14.27 4.61 2.56
CA GLY A 78 -14.84 5.74 3.30
C GLY A 78 -14.26 5.78 4.70
N GLN A 79 -13.79 6.94 5.15
CA GLN A 79 -13.11 7.11 6.43
C GLN A 79 -13.72 8.26 7.22
N TYR A 80 -13.68 8.11 8.54
CA TYR A 80 -13.95 9.14 9.51
C TYR A 80 -12.76 9.24 10.44
N ASP A 81 -12.26 10.45 10.64
CA ASP A 81 -11.21 10.76 11.59
C ASP A 81 -11.69 11.83 12.58
N SER A 82 -11.40 11.62 13.85
CA SER A 82 -11.57 12.58 14.94
C SER A 82 -10.28 12.58 15.73
N LEU A 83 -9.33 13.41 15.31
CA LEU A 83 -8.00 13.52 15.91
C LEU A 83 -7.85 14.90 16.54
N ALA A 84 -7.45 14.92 17.79
CA ALA A 84 -7.03 16.11 18.52
C ALA A 84 -5.50 16.20 18.49
N GLY A 85 -4.96 17.36 18.72
CA GLY A 85 -3.53 17.56 18.89
C GLY A 85 -3.23 18.68 19.86
N SER A 86 -2.00 18.70 20.38
CA SER A 86 -1.46 19.80 21.15
C SER A 86 -0.01 20.08 20.75
N VAL A 87 0.42 21.31 20.91
CA VAL A 87 1.81 21.73 20.77
C VAL A 87 2.23 22.42 22.07
N ASN A 88 3.24 21.90 22.76
CA ASN A 88 3.68 22.39 24.07
C ASN A 88 2.51 22.50 25.06
N GLY A 89 1.60 21.52 25.07
CA GLY A 89 0.42 21.48 25.91
C GLY A 89 -0.67 22.51 25.55
N SER A 90 -0.58 23.16 24.38
CA SER A 90 -1.60 24.05 23.86
C SER A 90 -2.41 23.35 22.78
N ASP A 91 -3.73 23.21 22.98
CA ASP A 91 -4.60 22.54 22.04
C ASP A 91 -4.52 23.14 20.63
N THR A 92 -4.47 22.28 19.62
CA THR A 92 -4.59 22.63 18.20
C THR A 92 -5.99 22.30 17.68
N PRO A 93 -6.38 22.81 16.50
CA PRO A 93 -7.67 22.45 15.91
C PRO A 93 -7.85 20.95 15.74
N THR A 94 -8.98 20.43 16.24
CA THR A 94 -9.33 19.02 16.10
C THR A 94 -9.81 18.73 14.69
N THR A 95 -9.25 17.70 14.06
CA THR A 95 -9.79 17.13 12.82
C THR A 95 -11.05 16.33 13.17
N ASN A 96 -12.14 16.57 12.49
CA ASN A 96 -13.41 15.86 12.72
C ASN A 96 -14.23 15.84 11.43
N HIS A 97 -14.00 14.83 10.58
CA HIS A 97 -14.67 14.80 9.28
C HIS A 97 -14.76 13.41 8.65
N PHE A 98 -15.68 13.27 7.68
CA PHE A 98 -15.83 12.11 6.80
C PHE A 98 -15.24 12.42 5.43
N TYR A 99 -14.54 11.44 4.84
CA TYR A 99 -13.97 11.58 3.51
C TYR A 99 -13.76 10.23 2.83
N PHE A 100 -13.56 10.25 1.52
CA PHE A 100 -13.08 9.07 0.79
C PHE A 100 -11.57 9.05 0.82
N ARG A 101 -11.02 8.08 1.56
CA ARG A 101 -9.58 7.90 1.66
C ARG A 101 -8.98 7.35 0.37
N ARG A 102 -9.73 6.49 -0.32
CA ARG A 102 -9.37 5.90 -1.63
C ARG A 102 -10.63 5.54 -2.40
N LEU A 103 -10.59 5.81 -3.69
CA LEU A 103 -11.58 5.35 -4.65
C LEU A 103 -10.84 4.84 -5.89
N PHE A 104 -10.40 3.58 -5.82
CA PHE A 104 -9.58 2.96 -6.87
C PHE A 104 -10.43 2.27 -7.91
N PHE A 105 -10.05 2.49 -9.17
CA PHE A 105 -10.49 1.71 -10.32
C PHE A 105 -9.27 1.11 -11.00
N GLY A 106 -9.26 -0.21 -11.18
CA GLY A 106 -8.19 -0.92 -11.82
C GLY A 106 -8.65 -1.65 -13.06
N VAL A 107 -7.78 -1.71 -14.06
CA VAL A 107 -7.93 -2.56 -15.23
C VAL A 107 -6.64 -3.31 -15.49
N LYS A 108 -6.74 -4.63 -15.68
CA LYS A 108 -5.62 -5.48 -16.05
C LYS A 108 -5.95 -6.20 -17.36
N ALA A 109 -5.06 -6.09 -18.32
CA ALA A 109 -5.09 -6.79 -19.60
C ALA A 109 -4.03 -7.88 -19.60
N ASN A 110 -4.42 -9.13 -19.85
CA ASN A 110 -3.50 -10.24 -20.02
C ASN A 110 -3.63 -10.78 -21.45
N LEU A 111 -2.50 -10.96 -22.12
CA LEU A 111 -2.40 -11.53 -23.45
C LEU A 111 -1.95 -13.00 -23.34
N ASP A 112 -2.41 -13.84 -24.26
CA ASP A 112 -2.08 -15.28 -24.23
C ASP A 112 -0.59 -15.57 -24.44
N ASN A 113 0.18 -14.59 -24.94
CA ASN A 113 1.60 -14.71 -25.22
C ASN A 113 2.52 -14.28 -24.04
N GLY A 114 1.96 -14.05 -22.84
CA GLY A 114 2.70 -13.69 -21.63
C GLY A 114 2.85 -12.19 -21.38
N PHE A 115 2.46 -11.32 -22.33
CA PHE A 115 2.38 -9.88 -22.10
C PHE A 115 1.17 -9.51 -21.25
N TYR A 116 1.31 -8.49 -20.44
CA TYR A 116 0.21 -7.91 -19.68
C TYR A 116 0.40 -6.41 -19.48
N ALA A 117 -0.68 -5.72 -19.19
CA ALA A 117 -0.68 -4.32 -18.77
C ALA A 117 -1.65 -4.13 -17.59
N GLU A 118 -1.35 -3.19 -16.71
CA GLU A 118 -2.19 -2.88 -15.57
C GLU A 118 -2.19 -1.38 -15.32
N SER A 119 -3.38 -0.84 -15.09
CA SER A 119 -3.55 0.54 -14.65
C SER A 119 -4.52 0.60 -13.47
N VAL A 120 -4.16 1.38 -12.46
CA VAL A 120 -5.00 1.64 -11.28
C VAL A 120 -5.03 3.14 -11.07
N PHE A 121 -6.23 3.67 -10.88
CA PHE A 121 -6.51 5.10 -10.71
C PHE A 121 -7.11 5.34 -9.34
N ASP A 122 -6.70 6.40 -8.66
CA ASP A 122 -7.39 6.96 -7.50
C ASP A 122 -8.14 8.23 -7.92
N VAL A 123 -9.42 8.28 -7.61
CA VAL A 123 -10.29 9.43 -7.88
C VAL A 123 -10.96 9.94 -6.59
N ALA A 124 -10.36 9.62 -5.44
CA ALA A 124 -10.88 10.06 -4.14
C ALA A 124 -10.59 11.55 -3.85
N GLY A 125 -9.52 12.10 -4.44
CA GLY A 125 -9.16 13.51 -4.32
C GLY A 125 -9.82 14.40 -5.36
N GLU A 126 -9.46 15.67 -5.39
CA GLU A 126 -9.87 16.62 -6.41
C GLU A 126 -9.19 16.32 -7.75
N ASP A 127 -7.98 15.76 -7.70
CA ASP A 127 -7.19 15.39 -8.85
C ASP A 127 -7.25 13.88 -9.12
N PHE A 128 -7.17 13.55 -10.40
CA PHE A 128 -7.06 12.18 -10.86
C PHE A 128 -5.61 11.71 -10.73
N ALA A 129 -5.38 10.72 -9.87
CA ALA A 129 -4.04 10.18 -9.64
C ALA A 129 -3.87 8.75 -10.17
N PHE A 130 -2.71 8.45 -10.73
CA PHE A 130 -2.33 7.08 -11.05
C PHE A 130 -1.70 6.42 -9.81
N GLU A 131 -2.25 5.29 -9.42
CA GLU A 131 -1.68 4.41 -8.40
C GLU A 131 -0.72 3.38 -9.01
N LYS A 132 -0.98 3.02 -10.28
CA LYS A 132 -0.15 2.13 -11.07
C LYS A 132 -0.45 2.33 -12.55
N ALA A 133 0.59 2.34 -13.36
CA ALA A 133 0.49 2.22 -14.81
C ALA A 133 1.71 1.46 -15.32
N SER A 134 1.54 0.19 -15.69
CA SER A 134 2.67 -0.66 -16.08
C SER A 134 2.28 -1.63 -17.19
N PHE A 135 3.26 -2.07 -17.95
CA PHE A 135 3.17 -3.22 -18.82
C PHE A 135 4.37 -4.14 -18.58
N GLY A 136 4.21 -5.41 -18.84
CA GLY A 136 5.26 -6.37 -18.57
C GLY A 136 5.14 -7.65 -19.36
N TYR A 137 6.16 -8.48 -19.19
CA TYR A 137 6.24 -9.81 -19.76
C TYR A 137 6.70 -10.80 -18.71
N LYS A 138 5.92 -11.85 -18.49
CA LYS A 138 6.28 -12.95 -17.63
C LYS A 138 7.00 -14.01 -18.47
N PHE A 139 8.32 -14.09 -18.32
CA PHE A 139 9.15 -15.10 -18.99
C PHE A 139 8.88 -16.49 -18.42
N ASP A 140 8.98 -16.59 -17.10
CA ASP A 140 8.68 -17.75 -16.28
C ASP A 140 8.44 -17.32 -14.82
N ASP A 141 8.46 -18.25 -13.87
CA ASP A 141 8.30 -17.92 -12.45
C ASP A 141 9.54 -17.25 -11.85
N LYS A 142 10.70 -17.41 -12.50
CA LYS A 142 11.96 -16.81 -12.05
C LYS A 142 12.19 -15.39 -12.55
N LEU A 143 11.49 -14.98 -13.61
CA LEU A 143 11.64 -13.65 -14.18
C LEU A 143 10.32 -13.10 -14.74
N ASN A 144 9.84 -12.05 -14.11
CA ASN A 144 8.79 -11.19 -14.60
C ASN A 144 9.34 -9.77 -14.71
N ALA A 145 9.48 -9.24 -15.91
CA ALA A 145 9.98 -7.89 -16.17
C ALA A 145 8.85 -6.94 -16.53
N GLN A 146 8.90 -5.74 -15.98
CA GLN A 146 7.88 -4.70 -16.14
C GLN A 146 8.54 -3.36 -16.43
N PHE A 147 7.84 -2.52 -17.19
CA PHE A 147 8.13 -1.10 -17.30
C PHE A 147 6.87 -0.33 -16.88
N GLY A 148 7.05 0.71 -16.09
CA GLY A 148 5.93 1.58 -15.72
C GLY A 148 6.11 2.26 -14.38
N PHE A 149 5.03 2.93 -13.98
CA PHE A 149 4.87 3.63 -12.72
C PHE A 149 4.25 2.69 -11.68
N GLN A 150 5.00 2.35 -10.67
CA GLN A 150 4.54 1.48 -9.57
C GLN A 150 5.45 1.60 -8.36
N LYS A 151 5.04 0.99 -7.24
CA LYS A 151 5.87 0.93 -6.02
C LYS A 151 7.18 0.20 -6.27
N VAL A 152 8.25 0.73 -5.68
CA VAL A 152 9.54 0.06 -5.62
C VAL A 152 9.56 -0.97 -4.49
N PRO A 153 10.45 -1.98 -4.53
CA PRO A 153 10.55 -3.01 -3.50
C PRO A 153 11.29 -2.49 -2.25
N PHE A 154 10.63 -1.62 -1.48
CA PHE A 154 11.14 -1.11 -0.22
C PHE A 154 9.99 -1.00 0.79
N GLY A 155 10.18 -1.58 1.98
CA GLY A 155 9.18 -1.65 3.04
C GLY A 155 8.13 -2.75 2.85
N PHE A 156 8.03 -3.66 3.82
CA PHE A 156 7.03 -4.75 3.78
C PHE A 156 5.60 -4.20 3.84
N GLU A 157 5.38 -3.26 4.77
CA GLU A 157 4.06 -2.64 4.93
C GLU A 157 3.71 -1.75 3.73
N GLU A 158 4.70 -1.01 3.15
CA GLU A 158 4.47 -0.17 1.97
C GLU A 158 4.10 -1.01 0.74
N THR A 159 4.83 -2.06 0.47
CA THR A 159 4.58 -2.93 -0.69
C THR A 159 3.34 -3.80 -0.52
N SER A 160 2.86 -3.99 0.72
CA SER A 160 1.60 -4.65 1.00
C SER A 160 0.40 -3.82 0.51
N SER A 161 -0.60 -4.50 -0.05
CA SER A 161 -1.83 -3.82 -0.44
C SER A 161 -2.51 -3.18 0.77
N SER A 162 -2.86 -1.90 0.69
CA SER A 162 -3.59 -1.21 1.75
C SER A 162 -4.99 -1.78 2.06
N SER A 163 -5.51 -2.67 1.21
CA SER A 163 -6.73 -3.41 1.51
C SER A 163 -6.52 -4.62 2.41
N LYS A 164 -5.28 -5.07 2.55
CA LYS A 164 -4.88 -6.24 3.36
C LYS A 164 -4.23 -5.82 4.69
N LEU A 165 -3.98 -4.52 4.89
CA LEU A 165 -3.45 -4.03 6.16
C LEU A 165 -4.50 -4.13 7.25
N PRO A 166 -4.15 -4.69 8.43
CA PRO A 166 -5.07 -4.75 9.55
C PRO A 166 -5.22 -3.42 10.30
N THR A 167 -4.31 -2.47 10.10
CA THR A 167 -4.38 -1.09 10.60
C THR A 167 -5.06 -0.16 9.59
N ILE A 168 -5.70 0.90 10.04
CA ILE A 168 -6.34 1.88 9.16
C ILE A 168 -5.28 2.60 8.32
N GLU A 169 -4.19 3.05 8.93
CA GLU A 169 -3.04 3.63 8.22
C GLU A 169 -1.77 2.82 8.49
N ARG A 170 -0.70 3.07 7.73
CA ARG A 170 0.63 2.48 7.93
C ARG A 170 1.33 3.12 9.13
N SER A 171 2.43 2.50 9.57
CA SER A 171 3.29 3.02 10.63
C SER A 171 3.95 4.36 10.24
N ALA A 172 4.28 5.18 11.21
CA ALA A 172 5.01 6.43 11.00
C ALA A 172 6.35 6.17 10.31
N ALA A 173 7.13 5.18 10.79
CA ALA A 173 8.40 4.80 10.20
C ALA A 173 8.27 4.42 8.71
N ASN A 174 7.25 3.64 8.33
CA ASN A 174 7.02 3.29 6.94
C ASN A 174 6.64 4.53 6.09
N ARG A 175 5.77 5.38 6.63
CA ARG A 175 5.27 6.55 5.94
C ARG A 175 6.33 7.65 5.77
N PHE A 176 7.30 7.73 6.66
CA PHE A 176 8.43 8.63 6.50
C PHE A 176 9.13 8.38 5.16
N PHE A 177 9.54 7.13 4.89
CA PHE A 177 10.20 6.78 3.63
C PHE A 177 9.29 6.86 2.40
N ALA A 178 7.99 6.62 2.57
CA ALA A 178 7.05 6.55 1.45
C ALA A 178 6.37 7.87 1.11
N ASP A 179 6.00 8.64 2.11
CA ASP A 179 5.16 9.82 1.94
C ASP A 179 5.96 11.12 2.23
N GLN A 180 6.77 11.17 3.30
CA GLN A 180 7.48 12.40 3.65
C GLN A 180 8.69 12.69 2.76
N ILE A 181 9.54 11.69 2.50
CA ILE A 181 10.72 11.85 1.66
C ILE A 181 10.59 11.20 0.26
N ASP A 182 9.44 10.65 -0.09
CA ASP A 182 9.12 10.00 -1.37
C ASP A 182 10.12 8.91 -1.81
N PHE A 183 10.95 8.40 -0.89
CA PHE A 183 12.00 7.42 -1.19
C PHE A 183 11.42 6.08 -1.66
N SER A 184 10.46 5.52 -0.91
CA SER A 184 9.83 4.23 -1.22
C SER A 184 8.46 4.34 -1.90
N ALA A 185 8.16 5.52 -2.43
CA ALA A 185 6.94 5.81 -3.17
C ALA A 185 6.86 5.05 -4.50
N ARG A 186 6.03 5.52 -5.40
CA ARG A 186 5.90 4.99 -6.76
C ARG A 186 6.84 5.73 -7.69
N HIS A 187 7.57 4.99 -8.48
CA HIS A 187 8.50 5.52 -9.46
C HIS A 187 8.26 4.93 -10.84
N THR A 188 8.61 5.70 -11.88
CA THR A 188 8.57 5.24 -13.26
C THR A 188 9.93 4.64 -13.64
N GLY A 189 9.91 3.41 -14.17
CA GLY A 189 11.13 2.76 -14.61
C GLY A 189 10.97 1.28 -14.92
N ILE A 190 12.07 0.55 -14.81
CA ILE A 190 12.15 -0.89 -15.06
C ILE A 190 12.12 -1.63 -13.73
N HIS A 191 11.29 -2.64 -13.65
CA HIS A 191 11.15 -3.51 -12.48
C HIS A 191 11.27 -4.96 -12.91
N ALA A 192 11.92 -5.79 -12.11
CA ALA A 192 11.99 -7.21 -12.32
C ALA A 192 11.82 -7.95 -10.98
N GLN A 193 11.12 -9.08 -11.02
CA GLN A 193 10.91 -9.91 -9.85
C GLN A 193 10.80 -11.38 -10.24
N GLY A 194 11.05 -12.27 -9.29
CA GLY A 194 10.94 -13.69 -9.55
C GLY A 194 11.21 -14.57 -8.34
N ASP A 195 10.92 -15.86 -8.51
CA ASP A 195 11.14 -16.92 -7.53
C ASP A 195 12.52 -17.57 -7.76
N LEU A 196 13.34 -17.63 -6.72
CA LEU A 196 14.65 -18.28 -6.75
C LEU A 196 14.59 -19.75 -6.30
N GLY A 197 13.42 -20.22 -5.88
CA GLY A 197 13.22 -21.56 -5.32
C GLY A 197 13.51 -21.65 -3.82
N ALA A 198 13.09 -22.76 -3.21
CA ALA A 198 13.24 -23.03 -1.79
C ALA A 198 12.70 -21.92 -0.86
N GLY A 199 11.61 -21.23 -1.30
CA GLY A 199 10.99 -20.14 -0.56
C GLY A 199 11.64 -18.76 -0.78
N PHE A 200 12.74 -18.66 -1.53
CA PHE A 200 13.38 -17.38 -1.82
C PHE A 200 12.77 -16.70 -3.03
N SER A 201 12.57 -15.39 -2.93
CA SER A 201 12.15 -14.51 -4.02
C SER A 201 12.95 -13.22 -4.01
N TYR A 202 12.98 -12.55 -5.15
CA TYR A 202 13.66 -11.25 -5.30
C TYR A 202 12.78 -10.26 -6.04
N ALA A 203 13.06 -8.97 -5.83
CA ALA A 203 12.58 -7.88 -6.66
C ALA A 203 13.67 -6.82 -6.80
N VAL A 204 13.80 -6.24 -7.99
CA VAL A 204 14.75 -5.15 -8.26
C VAL A 204 14.06 -4.08 -9.11
N SER A 205 14.49 -2.83 -8.92
CA SER A 205 13.99 -1.70 -9.68
C SER A 205 15.12 -0.76 -10.07
N LEU A 206 15.09 -0.30 -11.31
CA LEU A 206 15.89 0.79 -11.84
C LEU A 206 14.91 1.85 -12.35
N VAL A 207 14.82 2.98 -11.67
CA VAL A 207 13.74 3.94 -11.84
C VAL A 207 14.27 5.37 -11.83
N ASN A 208 13.43 6.32 -12.23
CA ASN A 208 13.71 7.74 -12.02
C ASN A 208 13.84 8.02 -10.52
N GLY A 209 14.70 8.95 -10.16
CA GLY A 209 14.87 9.39 -8.77
C GLY A 209 13.59 10.02 -8.17
N ALA A 210 13.60 10.24 -6.88
CA ALA A 210 12.44 10.76 -6.12
C ALA A 210 12.28 12.28 -6.25
N GLN A 211 12.91 12.93 -7.16
CA GLN A 211 12.70 14.35 -7.35
C GLN A 211 11.24 14.63 -7.68
N GLY A 212 10.67 15.68 -7.10
CA GLY A 212 9.25 16.03 -7.08
C GLY A 212 8.37 15.61 -8.24
N GLU A 213 8.98 15.35 -9.39
CA GLU A 213 8.34 14.83 -10.60
C GLU A 213 8.76 13.39 -10.95
N GLY A 214 9.83 12.84 -10.34
CA GLY A 214 10.27 11.46 -10.58
C GLY A 214 9.30 10.41 -10.11
N THR A 215 8.52 10.75 -9.11
CA THR A 215 7.38 9.98 -8.60
C THR A 215 6.12 10.15 -9.45
N LYS A 216 6.14 10.97 -10.50
CA LYS A 216 5.03 11.13 -11.43
C LYS A 216 5.11 10.15 -12.60
N LEU A 217 3.96 9.89 -13.20
CA LEU A 217 3.81 8.92 -14.29
C LEU A 217 4.70 9.24 -15.51
N TRP A 218 4.84 10.51 -15.83
CA TRP A 218 5.58 10.97 -17.03
C TRP A 218 7.05 11.26 -16.76
N GLY A 219 7.50 11.25 -15.48
CA GLY A 219 8.83 11.71 -15.11
C GLY A 219 9.03 13.21 -15.39
N ASP A 220 10.11 13.78 -14.88
CA ASP A 220 10.52 15.13 -15.20
C ASP A 220 11.87 15.11 -15.93
N SER A 221 11.98 15.89 -17.00
CA SER A 221 13.22 16.05 -17.74
C SER A 221 14.08 17.24 -17.28
N GLU A 222 13.57 18.04 -16.36
CA GLU A 222 14.29 19.19 -15.80
C GLU A 222 15.15 18.80 -14.60
N SER A 223 14.87 17.62 -14.02
CA SER A 223 15.75 17.04 -13.02
C SER A 223 17.03 16.50 -13.66
N ASP A 224 18.08 16.44 -12.91
CA ASP A 224 19.48 16.21 -13.30
C ASP A 224 19.82 14.80 -13.79
N ASN A 225 18.88 14.04 -14.33
CA ASN A 225 19.03 12.69 -14.86
C ASN A 225 19.42 11.62 -13.82
N ALA A 226 19.15 11.85 -12.56
CA ALA A 226 19.42 10.89 -11.50
C ALA A 226 18.49 9.67 -11.58
N LEU A 227 19.05 8.49 -11.34
CA LEU A 227 18.32 7.24 -11.25
C LEU A 227 18.37 6.70 -9.84
N ALA A 228 17.29 6.02 -9.46
CA ALA A 228 17.21 5.30 -8.20
C ALA A 228 17.23 3.78 -8.41
N TYR A 229 17.79 3.08 -7.44
CA TYR A 229 18.01 1.64 -7.46
C TYR A 229 17.41 1.03 -6.20
N PHE A 230 16.62 -0.02 -6.35
CA PHE A 230 16.04 -0.74 -5.22
C PHE A 230 16.19 -2.23 -5.42
N GLY A 231 16.34 -2.95 -4.32
CA GLY A 231 16.44 -4.40 -4.30
C GLY A 231 15.82 -5.00 -3.05
N ARG A 232 15.17 -6.14 -3.23
CA ARG A 232 14.60 -6.98 -2.18
C ARG A 232 15.08 -8.41 -2.32
N LEU A 233 15.41 -9.02 -1.19
CA LEU A 233 15.53 -10.47 -1.05
C LEU A 233 14.62 -10.92 0.09
N GLN A 234 13.72 -11.86 -0.20
CA GLN A 234 12.74 -12.38 0.76
C GLN A 234 12.77 -13.91 0.78
N TRP A 235 12.56 -14.48 1.95
CA TRP A 235 12.34 -15.90 2.14
C TRP A 235 11.01 -16.12 2.86
N GLU A 236 10.25 -17.12 2.40
CA GLU A 236 8.95 -17.49 2.97
C GLU A 236 8.82 -19.00 3.12
N SER A 237 8.41 -19.47 4.30
CA SER A 237 8.06 -20.86 4.60
C SER A 237 7.16 -20.93 5.83
N ASP A 238 6.15 -21.79 5.77
CA ASP A 238 5.28 -22.12 6.91
C ASP A 238 4.70 -20.90 7.65
N GLY A 239 4.28 -19.89 6.89
CA GLY A 239 3.71 -18.66 7.43
C GLY A 239 4.73 -17.65 7.97
N LEU A 240 6.03 -17.98 7.96
CA LEU A 240 7.11 -17.06 8.28
C LEU A 240 7.65 -16.42 7.00
N THR A 241 7.67 -15.10 6.96
CA THR A 241 8.31 -14.30 5.92
C THR A 241 9.44 -13.50 6.55
N VAL A 242 10.63 -13.57 5.99
CA VAL A 242 11.79 -12.76 6.38
C VAL A 242 12.35 -12.09 5.14
N GLY A 243 12.65 -10.81 5.21
CA GLY A 243 13.22 -10.12 4.07
C GLY A 243 14.07 -8.93 4.45
N VAL A 244 14.84 -8.51 3.48
CA VAL A 244 15.65 -7.30 3.52
C VAL A 244 15.48 -6.55 2.21
N ASP A 245 15.35 -5.24 2.32
CA ASP A 245 15.29 -4.34 1.18
C ASP A 245 16.39 -3.30 1.31
N ALA A 246 16.89 -2.82 0.20
CA ALA A 246 17.82 -1.69 0.15
C ALA A 246 17.52 -0.84 -1.07
N GLY A 247 17.81 0.44 -0.96
CA GLY A 247 17.67 1.39 -2.07
C GLY A 247 18.67 2.52 -1.97
N ALA A 248 18.96 3.09 -3.12
CA ALA A 248 19.75 4.30 -3.26
C ALA A 248 19.02 5.21 -4.27
N ASN A 249 18.80 6.44 -3.88
CA ASN A 249 18.16 7.46 -4.69
C ASN A 249 19.12 8.63 -4.80
N SER A 250 19.79 8.75 -5.95
CA SER A 250 20.73 9.83 -6.19
C SER A 250 19.98 11.13 -6.44
N ASN A 251 20.47 12.19 -5.81
CA ASN A 251 19.94 13.54 -5.94
C ASN A 251 18.43 13.58 -5.67
N SER A 252 18.09 13.10 -4.51
CA SER A 252 16.72 13.20 -4.03
C SER A 252 16.47 14.65 -3.63
N ASP A 253 15.67 15.23 -4.32
CA ASP A 253 14.79 16.35 -4.23
C ASP A 253 14.95 17.39 -3.11
N ASP A 254 14.21 18.44 -3.31
CA ASP A 254 13.84 19.52 -2.37
C ASP A 254 13.47 19.04 -0.96
N LYS A 255 13.06 17.79 -0.80
CA LYS A 255 12.66 17.22 0.51
C LYS A 255 13.84 16.88 1.42
N VAL A 256 14.99 16.54 0.84
CA VAL A 256 16.25 16.30 1.56
C VAL A 256 17.38 17.18 1.02
N GLY A 257 17.06 18.39 0.63
CA GLY A 257 18.03 19.40 0.21
C GLY A 257 18.80 19.07 -1.07
N GLY A 258 18.37 18.08 -1.87
CA GLY A 258 19.05 17.62 -3.06
C GLY A 258 20.13 16.57 -2.84
N ASP A 259 20.30 16.10 -1.61
CA ASP A 259 21.28 15.06 -1.26
C ASP A 259 20.86 13.67 -1.70
N ASP A 260 21.83 12.77 -1.78
CA ASP A 260 21.60 11.36 -2.04
C ASP A 260 21.00 10.70 -0.79
N VAL A 261 20.03 9.81 -0.95
CA VAL A 261 19.48 8.99 0.13
C VAL A 261 19.85 7.53 -0.10
N VAL A 262 20.42 6.90 0.90
CA VAL A 262 20.66 5.46 0.94
C VAL A 262 19.94 4.87 2.13
N ALA A 263 19.04 3.90 1.88
CA ALA A 263 18.28 3.30 2.97
C ALA A 263 18.16 1.79 2.85
N TYR A 264 17.96 1.13 3.98
CA TYR A 264 17.65 -0.30 4.04
C TYR A 264 16.56 -0.58 5.08
N THR A 265 15.85 -1.67 4.89
CA THR A 265 14.88 -2.18 5.84
C THR A 265 15.00 -3.69 5.97
N GLY A 266 14.74 -4.20 7.17
CA GLY A 266 14.66 -5.62 7.45
C GLY A 266 13.35 -5.94 8.15
N TYR A 267 12.70 -7.04 7.79
CA TYR A 267 11.42 -7.40 8.36
C TYR A 267 11.25 -8.89 8.62
N VAL A 268 10.40 -9.17 9.60
CA VAL A 268 9.91 -10.51 9.92
C VAL A 268 8.40 -10.43 10.06
N ASN A 269 7.67 -11.23 9.28
CA ASN A 269 6.22 -11.38 9.40
C ASN A 269 5.88 -12.85 9.64
N TYR A 270 5.15 -13.13 10.72
CA TYR A 270 4.75 -14.49 11.09
C TYR A 270 3.24 -14.60 11.18
N LYS A 271 2.67 -15.55 10.42
CA LYS A 271 1.24 -15.86 10.41
C LYS A 271 1.02 -17.31 10.86
N PHE A 272 0.23 -17.48 11.90
CA PHE A 272 -0.11 -18.80 12.42
C PHE A 272 -1.49 -18.80 13.07
N GLU A 273 -2.39 -19.66 12.62
CA GLU A 273 -3.74 -19.89 13.21
C GLU A 273 -4.51 -18.60 13.53
N GLY A 274 -4.47 -17.62 12.62
CA GLY A 274 -5.12 -16.31 12.80
C GLY A 274 -4.26 -15.25 13.47
N LEU A 275 -3.15 -15.61 14.11
CA LEU A 275 -2.15 -14.67 14.58
C LEU A 275 -1.35 -14.11 13.41
N ASN A 276 -1.09 -12.82 13.42
CA ASN A 276 -0.19 -12.15 12.48
C ASN A 276 0.68 -11.16 13.26
N LEU A 277 1.98 -11.44 13.28
CA LEU A 277 3.01 -10.61 13.92
C LEU A 277 3.92 -10.04 12.85
N LEU A 278 4.17 -8.75 12.88
CA LEU A 278 5.13 -8.05 12.02
C LEU A 278 6.10 -7.25 12.88
N GLY A 279 7.38 -7.40 12.62
CA GLY A 279 8.43 -6.48 13.04
C GLY A 279 9.16 -5.99 11.79
N GLU A 280 9.34 -4.69 11.66
CA GLU A 280 10.04 -4.04 10.56
C GLU A 280 10.94 -2.95 11.12
N TYR A 281 12.18 -2.89 10.67
CA TYR A 281 13.18 -1.89 11.03
C TYR A 281 13.64 -1.17 9.77
N PHE A 282 13.87 0.12 9.87
CA PHE A 282 14.34 1.01 8.81
C PHE A 282 15.57 1.77 9.27
N HIS A 283 16.49 1.99 8.35
CA HIS A 283 17.58 2.92 8.49
C HIS A 283 17.80 3.66 7.17
N GLY A 284 18.11 4.94 7.24
CA GLY A 284 18.40 5.77 6.09
C GLY A 284 19.48 6.81 6.40
N ASP A 285 20.40 7.00 5.48
CA ASP A 285 21.34 8.11 5.43
C ASP A 285 20.73 9.18 4.50
N LEU A 286 20.47 10.36 5.04
CA LEU A 286 19.82 11.49 4.37
C LEU A 286 20.83 12.59 3.99
N GLY A 287 22.12 12.25 3.85
CA GLY A 287 23.18 13.18 3.49
C GLY A 287 23.45 14.22 4.59
N ASP A 288 23.32 15.50 4.27
CA ASP A 288 23.59 16.60 5.22
C ASP A 288 22.59 16.64 6.40
N PHE A 289 21.47 15.90 6.33
CA PHE A 289 20.48 15.77 7.40
C PHE A 289 20.75 14.60 8.36
N GLY A 290 21.88 13.89 8.18
CA GLY A 290 22.27 12.78 9.04
C GLY A 290 21.44 11.51 8.81
N ASP A 291 21.37 10.67 9.84
CA ASP A 291 20.74 9.38 9.80
C ASP A 291 19.28 9.43 10.28
N VAL A 292 18.48 8.50 9.82
CA VAL A 292 17.15 8.21 10.33
C VAL A 292 17.00 6.74 10.65
N ASP A 293 16.51 6.44 11.83
CA ASP A 293 16.20 5.10 12.31
C ASP A 293 14.73 4.97 12.67
N GLY A 294 14.11 3.84 12.33
CA GLY A 294 12.73 3.62 12.68
C GLY A 294 12.39 2.13 12.78
N TYR A 295 11.35 1.84 13.54
CA TYR A 295 10.81 0.48 13.58
C TYR A 295 9.31 0.47 13.83
N ALA A 296 8.68 -0.62 13.39
CA ALA A 296 7.27 -0.87 13.60
C ALA A 296 7.05 -2.30 14.08
N LEU A 297 6.25 -2.45 15.12
CA LEU A 297 5.81 -3.73 15.65
C LEU A 297 4.29 -3.79 15.56
N ARG A 298 3.76 -4.84 14.93
CA ARG A 298 2.32 -5.01 14.79
C ARG A 298 1.91 -6.43 15.18
N ALA A 299 0.82 -6.55 15.92
CA ALA A 299 0.19 -7.81 16.25
C ALA A 299 -1.30 -7.72 15.92
N SER A 300 -1.84 -8.75 15.27
CA SER A 300 -3.27 -8.93 15.11
C SER A 300 -3.67 -10.39 15.28
N TYR A 301 -4.92 -10.64 15.67
CA TYR A 301 -5.43 -11.98 15.84
C TYR A 301 -6.85 -12.13 15.30
N LYS A 302 -6.98 -12.90 14.21
CA LYS A 302 -8.27 -13.11 13.54
C LYS A 302 -9.07 -14.22 14.21
N MET A 303 -10.19 -13.85 14.83
CA MET A 303 -11.18 -14.73 15.47
C MET A 303 -12.48 -14.75 14.65
N GLY A 304 -12.58 -15.65 13.69
CA GLY A 304 -13.72 -15.67 12.76
C GLY A 304 -13.81 -14.38 11.94
N LYS A 305 -14.85 -13.57 12.20
CA LYS A 305 -15.04 -12.28 11.51
C LYS A 305 -14.43 -11.08 12.23
N PHE A 306 -13.84 -11.26 13.37
CA PHE A 306 -13.29 -10.20 14.20
C PHE A 306 -11.76 -10.32 14.30
N GLU A 307 -11.05 -9.19 14.22
CA GLU A 307 -9.59 -9.13 14.30
C GLU A 307 -9.16 -7.89 15.10
N PRO A 308 -8.85 -8.03 16.41
CA PRO A 308 -8.17 -6.98 17.16
C PRO A 308 -6.75 -6.78 16.62
N VAL A 309 -6.27 -5.54 16.69
CA VAL A 309 -4.99 -5.11 16.16
C VAL A 309 -4.32 -4.16 17.13
N PHE A 310 -3.02 -4.33 17.29
CA PHE A 310 -2.12 -3.41 17.97
C PHE A 310 -0.94 -3.09 17.07
N ARG A 311 -0.47 -1.82 17.08
CA ARG A 311 0.79 -1.39 16.46
C ARG A 311 1.49 -0.42 17.38
N TYR A 312 2.81 -0.54 17.45
CA TYR A 312 3.73 0.47 17.94
C TYR A 312 4.71 0.82 16.82
N SER A 313 5.04 2.08 16.66
CA SER A 313 6.03 2.56 15.72
C SER A 313 6.83 3.69 16.34
N HIS A 314 8.12 3.66 16.11
CA HIS A 314 9.09 4.66 16.52
C HIS A 314 9.88 5.11 15.28
N LEU A 315 10.27 6.37 15.25
CA LEU A 315 11.13 6.97 14.25
C LEU A 315 11.95 8.08 14.92
N GLU A 316 13.24 8.11 14.66
CA GLU A 316 14.18 9.12 15.12
C GLU A 316 15.05 9.56 13.94
N ALA A 317 15.26 10.86 13.77
CA ALA A 317 16.09 11.46 12.73
C ALA A 317 17.07 12.47 13.37
N ASP A 318 18.32 12.53 12.88
CA ASP A 318 19.34 13.42 13.45
C ASP A 318 19.00 14.90 13.29
N ASP A 319 19.03 15.39 12.05
CA ASP A 319 18.83 16.81 11.74
C ASP A 319 17.65 17.05 10.77
N PHE A 320 16.69 16.11 10.70
CA PHE A 320 15.55 16.17 9.79
C PHE A 320 14.23 16.33 10.54
N ASP A 321 13.47 17.37 10.19
CA ASP A 321 12.15 17.63 10.80
C ASP A 321 11.12 16.58 10.41
N ILE A 322 10.53 15.90 11.40
CA ILE A 322 9.44 14.94 11.21
C ILE A 322 8.11 15.67 11.08
N ASP A 323 7.39 15.43 9.99
CA ASP A 323 6.05 15.99 9.76
C ASP A 323 4.97 15.09 10.38
N VAL A 324 4.56 15.42 11.61
CA VAL A 324 3.53 14.69 12.35
C VAL A 324 2.19 14.68 11.62
N ASP A 325 1.85 15.76 10.92
CA ASP A 325 0.61 15.83 10.13
C ASP A 325 0.63 14.86 8.97
N GLU A 326 1.73 14.75 8.26
CA GLU A 326 1.86 13.81 7.16
C GLU A 326 1.91 12.37 7.66
N LEU A 327 2.65 12.09 8.71
CA LEU A 327 2.85 10.72 9.19
C LEU A 327 1.65 10.16 9.97
N ILE A 328 1.02 10.97 10.82
CA ILE A 328 -0.03 10.52 11.73
C ILE A 328 -1.42 10.99 11.29
N ARG A 329 -1.63 12.29 11.16
CA ARG A 329 -2.98 12.82 10.87
C ARG A 329 -3.40 12.50 9.46
N ARG A 330 -2.45 12.50 8.54
CA ARG A 330 -2.74 12.35 7.12
C ARG A 330 -3.86 13.28 6.71
N ALA A 331 -3.61 14.56 6.85
CA ALA A 331 -4.54 15.58 6.44
C ALA A 331 -5.00 15.24 5.01
N SER A 332 -6.24 14.82 4.87
CA SER A 332 -6.85 14.76 3.56
C SER A 332 -6.91 16.19 3.06
N SER A 333 -6.66 16.38 1.78
CA SER A 333 -6.74 17.65 1.09
C SER A 333 -7.82 18.57 1.71
N GLY A 334 -7.40 19.69 2.31
CA GLY A 334 -8.30 20.69 2.85
C GLY A 334 -8.42 20.79 4.38
N THR A 335 -7.67 20.00 5.12
CA THR A 335 -7.52 20.23 6.56
C THR A 335 -6.09 20.71 6.83
N ASP A 336 -5.88 22.00 6.85
CA ASP A 336 -4.72 22.67 7.45
C ASP A 336 -4.77 22.44 8.97
N ALA A 337 -4.56 21.22 9.39
CA ALA A 337 -5.04 20.89 10.70
C ALA A 337 -4.09 21.23 11.80
N LEU A 338 -2.81 21.13 11.60
CA LEU A 338 -1.83 21.58 12.60
C LEU A 338 -1.03 22.77 12.11
N ALA A 339 -1.55 23.59 11.23
CA ALA A 339 -0.90 24.79 10.76
C ALA A 339 0.61 24.80 10.96
N THR A 340 1.38 24.43 9.96
CA THR A 340 2.79 24.83 9.70
C THR A 340 3.80 24.95 10.90
N SER A 341 3.40 24.77 12.12
CA SER A 341 4.23 24.86 13.34
C SER A 341 4.33 23.54 14.10
N ALA A 342 3.74 22.49 13.58
CA ALA A 342 3.80 21.16 14.18
C ALA A 342 4.70 20.19 13.43
N ASN A 343 5.62 20.68 12.64
CA ASN A 343 6.82 19.96 12.32
C ASN A 343 7.64 19.97 13.61
N ALA A 344 7.37 18.99 14.43
CA ALA A 344 8.11 18.82 15.63
C ALA A 344 8.97 17.62 15.44
N GLY A 345 10.22 17.89 15.51
CA GLY A 345 11.02 16.90 16.12
C GLY A 345 11.75 15.98 15.24
N ASN A 346 12.69 15.49 15.93
CA ASN A 346 13.61 14.48 15.50
C ASN A 346 13.09 13.09 15.89
N GLU A 347 12.10 13.00 16.80
CA GLU A 347 11.61 11.73 17.34
C GLU A 347 10.08 11.68 17.35
N ILE A 348 9.51 10.51 17.00
CA ILE A 348 8.09 10.25 17.11
C ILE A 348 7.82 8.81 17.56
N ASP A 349 7.01 8.67 18.60
CA ASP A 349 6.41 7.44 19.04
C ASP A 349 4.93 7.38 18.68
N SER A 350 4.45 6.26 18.16
CA SER A 350 3.02 6.11 17.87
C SER A 350 2.48 4.74 18.24
N PHE A 351 1.25 4.74 18.76
CA PHE A 351 0.51 3.55 19.14
C PHE A 351 -0.84 3.54 18.40
N TYR A 352 -1.23 2.38 17.93
CA TYR A 352 -2.54 2.14 17.34
C TYR A 352 -3.20 0.93 17.99
N PHE A 353 -4.42 1.09 18.45
CA PHE A 353 -5.29 0.03 18.98
C PHE A 353 -6.55 -0.01 18.15
N GLY A 354 -6.84 -1.12 17.51
CA GLY A 354 -7.99 -1.20 16.62
C GLY A 354 -8.61 -2.58 16.56
N ALA A 355 -9.69 -2.65 15.80
CA ALA A 355 -10.35 -3.89 15.49
C ALA A 355 -11.01 -3.82 14.11
N ASN A 356 -10.97 -4.94 13.40
CA ASN A 356 -11.59 -5.13 12.10
C ASN A 356 -12.76 -6.10 12.25
N TYR A 357 -13.86 -5.83 11.53
CA TYR A 357 -14.97 -6.73 11.37
C TYR A 357 -15.19 -7.06 9.90
N TYR A 358 -14.93 -8.29 9.52
CA TYR A 358 -15.08 -8.82 8.16
C TYR A 358 -16.54 -9.24 7.94
N TYR A 359 -17.36 -8.32 7.46
CA TYR A 359 -18.76 -8.62 7.17
C TYR A 359 -18.88 -9.67 6.06
N SER A 360 -18.10 -9.47 4.98
CA SER A 360 -17.95 -10.40 3.85
C SER A 360 -16.51 -10.33 3.30
N LYS A 361 -16.19 -11.13 2.26
CA LYS A 361 -14.92 -11.01 1.53
C LYS A 361 -14.72 -9.61 0.91
N ALA A 362 -15.82 -8.94 0.53
CA ALA A 362 -15.81 -7.64 -0.12
C ALA A 362 -15.92 -6.47 0.86
N VAL A 363 -16.48 -6.66 2.06
CA VAL A 363 -16.81 -5.56 2.98
C VAL A 363 -16.14 -5.77 4.33
N THR A 364 -15.34 -4.78 4.73
CA THR A 364 -14.67 -4.73 6.04
C THR A 364 -14.98 -3.41 6.73
N PHE A 365 -15.33 -3.47 8.00
CA PHE A 365 -15.42 -2.32 8.91
C PHE A 365 -14.19 -2.34 9.81
N MET A 366 -13.55 -1.18 9.96
CA MET A 366 -12.36 -1.00 10.77
C MET A 366 -12.59 0.17 11.73
N ALA A 367 -12.10 0.05 12.95
CA ALA A 367 -12.13 1.12 13.93
C ALA A 367 -10.87 1.05 14.80
N GLY A 368 -10.33 2.19 15.19
CA GLY A 368 -9.15 2.24 16.03
C GLY A 368 -8.93 3.59 16.65
N TYR A 369 -8.05 3.60 17.62
CA TYR A 369 -7.56 4.78 18.31
C TYR A 369 -6.05 4.90 18.06
N GLU A 370 -5.61 6.07 17.66
CA GLU A 370 -4.22 6.40 17.39
C GLU A 370 -3.73 7.39 18.46
N MET A 371 -2.51 7.21 18.93
CA MET A 371 -1.80 8.11 19.81
C MET A 371 -0.40 8.28 19.27
N ALA A 372 0.08 9.50 19.17
CA ALA A 372 1.44 9.80 18.78
C ALA A 372 1.97 10.96 19.61
N ASP A 373 3.25 10.87 19.91
CA ASP A 373 4.02 11.83 20.67
C ASP A 373 5.32 12.10 19.91
N ALA A 374 5.60 13.35 19.59
CA ALA A 374 6.79 13.76 18.86
C ALA A 374 7.48 14.91 19.59
N GLU A 375 8.82 14.85 19.66
CA GLU A 375 9.64 15.83 20.37
C GLU A 375 10.82 16.28 19.49
N ASP A 376 11.22 17.54 19.58
CA ASP A 376 12.42 18.06 18.96
C ASP A 376 13.51 18.39 20.00
N ASP A 377 14.75 18.57 19.54
CA ASP A 377 15.89 18.92 20.37
C ASP A 377 15.74 20.28 21.09
N ALA A 378 14.85 21.13 20.63
CA ALA A 378 14.52 22.41 21.24
C ALA A 378 13.48 22.28 22.36
N GLY A 379 12.91 21.08 22.55
CA GLY A 379 11.88 20.79 23.54
C GLY A 379 10.48 21.18 23.07
N THR A 380 10.24 21.18 21.75
CA THR A 380 8.88 21.27 21.22
C THR A 380 8.25 19.90 21.31
N ASP A 381 7.11 19.83 22.00
CA ASP A 381 6.34 18.62 22.22
C ASP A 381 5.04 18.69 21.40
N VAL A 382 4.77 17.67 20.58
CA VAL A 382 3.56 17.56 19.75
C VAL A 382 2.85 16.23 20.04
N GLU A 383 1.69 16.33 20.68
CA GLU A 383 0.83 15.17 20.89
C GLU A 383 -0.30 15.14 19.86
N VAL A 384 -0.60 13.94 19.34
CA VAL A 384 -1.79 13.70 18.49
C VAL A 384 -2.47 12.44 18.97
N ASP A 385 -3.77 12.54 19.25
CA ASP A 385 -4.54 11.37 19.61
C ASP A 385 -5.97 11.42 19.05
N GLY A 386 -6.60 10.25 18.90
CA GLY A 386 -7.99 10.19 18.54
C GLY A 386 -8.46 8.94 17.82
N PHE A 387 -9.70 9.01 17.43
CA PHE A 387 -10.44 7.88 16.86
C PHE A 387 -10.46 7.94 15.34
N ARG A 388 -10.30 6.76 14.72
CA ARG A 388 -10.46 6.53 13.28
C ARG A 388 -11.45 5.41 13.02
N ALA A 389 -12.25 5.55 11.99
CA ALA A 389 -13.10 4.47 11.49
C ALA A 389 -13.06 4.43 9.96
N ARG A 390 -13.11 3.23 9.39
CA ARG A 390 -13.09 3.01 7.93
C ARG A 390 -14.10 1.93 7.54
N VAL A 391 -14.78 2.16 6.44
CA VAL A 391 -15.53 1.13 5.71
C VAL A 391 -14.81 0.89 4.40
N GLN A 392 -14.47 -0.36 4.14
CA GLN A 392 -13.82 -0.79 2.91
C GLN A 392 -14.76 -1.68 2.11
N LEU A 393 -14.87 -1.42 0.81
CA LEU A 393 -15.53 -2.26 -0.18
C LEU A 393 -14.54 -2.60 -1.30
N LEU A 394 -14.48 -3.88 -1.67
CA LEU A 394 -13.68 -4.42 -2.78
C LEU A 394 -14.60 -5.04 -3.83
N TRP A 395 -14.27 -4.91 -5.13
CA TRP A 395 -15.01 -5.57 -6.23
C TRP A 395 -14.08 -5.95 -7.39
#